data_1a5197e43671a150566ce9f797f819c7
#
_entry.id   1a5197e43671a150566ce9f797f819c7
#
_cell.length_a   1.000
_cell.length_b   1.000
_cell.length_c   1.000
_cell.angle_alpha   90.00
_cell.angle_beta   90.00
_cell.angle_gamma   90.00
#
_symmetry.space_group_name_H-M   'P 1'
#
loop_
_entity.id
_entity.type
_entity.pdbx_description
1 polymer ?
#
loop_
_entity_poly.entity_id
_entity_poly.type
_entity_poly.pdbx_seq_one_letter_code
_entity_poly.pdbx_strand_id
1 'polypeptide(L)'
;MGGVFVISWPRFEKAVEAELLEEQDPKLCQDFWDALPFRSIQSHAVCAGVQMYCPFRLVSLPSHPFYEPMNEQPVGRVNLELDFQYMAINYGPMREPVPALPIAQIRDDDIQDIKIMGKMAWDNLLFSDEFLMVLFDKKEGAAD
;
A
#
# COMPACT_ATOMS: atom_id res chain seq x y z
N MET A 1 2.98 10.33 -16.46
CA MET A 1 2.06 9.20 -16.27
C MET A 1 0.84 9.59 -15.42
N GLY A 2 0.96 10.17 -14.26
CA GLY A 2 -0.18 10.57 -13.43
C GLY A 2 -1.03 9.39 -12.96
N GLY A 3 -0.37 8.28 -12.63
CA GLY A 3 -1.05 7.04 -12.33
C GLY A 3 -1.85 7.04 -11.03
N VAL A 4 -3.10 6.62 -11.12
CA VAL A 4 -3.97 6.36 -9.99
C VAL A 4 -4.38 4.89 -10.05
N PHE A 5 -4.27 4.20 -8.93
CA PHE A 5 -4.71 2.81 -8.86
C PHE A 5 -5.72 2.63 -7.73
N VAL A 6 -6.49 1.56 -7.83
CA VAL A 6 -7.55 1.24 -6.88
C VAL A 6 -7.12 0.02 -6.07
N ILE A 7 -7.26 0.11 -4.77
CA ILE A 7 -7.07 -1.00 -3.85
C ILE A 7 -8.46 -1.38 -3.34
N SER A 8 -8.83 -2.66 -3.47
CA SER A 8 -10.17 -3.10 -3.09
C SER A 8 -10.14 -4.38 -2.27
N TRP A 9 -11.10 -4.48 -1.36
CA TRP A 9 -11.32 -5.64 -0.50
C TRP A 9 -12.75 -6.11 -0.71
N PRO A 10 -12.99 -7.00 -1.70
CA PRO A 10 -14.35 -7.37 -2.11
C PRO A 10 -15.24 -7.89 -0.99
N ARG A 11 -14.68 -8.65 -0.06
CA ARG A 11 -15.44 -9.21 1.06
C ARG A 11 -16.15 -8.16 1.89
N PHE A 12 -15.54 -6.98 2.05
CA PHE A 12 -16.11 -5.88 2.83
C PHE A 12 -16.68 -4.76 1.96
N GLU A 13 -16.68 -4.95 0.63
CA GLU A 13 -17.19 -3.95 -0.31
C GLU A 13 -16.51 -2.59 -0.11
N LYS A 14 -15.19 -2.61 0.14
CA LYS A 14 -14.37 -1.41 0.34
C LYS A 14 -13.38 -1.23 -0.80
N ALA A 15 -13.18 0.02 -1.19
CA ALA A 15 -12.15 0.38 -2.16
C ALA A 15 -11.63 1.78 -1.85
N VAL A 16 -10.34 2.00 -2.12
CA VAL A 16 -9.70 3.31 -1.99
C VAL A 16 -8.83 3.56 -3.21
N GLU A 17 -8.57 4.84 -3.51
CA GLU A 17 -7.69 5.24 -4.59
C GLU A 17 -6.38 5.77 -4.05
N ALA A 18 -5.29 5.47 -4.77
CA ALA A 18 -3.96 5.95 -4.43
C ALA A 18 -3.29 6.56 -5.65
N GLU A 19 -2.58 7.65 -5.43
CA GLU A 19 -1.81 8.34 -6.48
C GLU A 19 -0.34 7.98 -6.37
N LEU A 20 0.28 7.59 -7.49
CA LEU A 20 1.71 7.30 -7.54
C LEU A 20 2.54 8.54 -7.25
N LEU A 21 3.60 8.38 -6.47
CA LEU A 21 4.58 9.43 -6.17
C LEU A 21 5.70 9.40 -7.21
N GLU A 22 5.36 9.67 -8.44
CA GLU A 22 6.23 9.46 -9.59
C GLU A 22 7.45 10.37 -9.62
N GLU A 23 7.34 11.56 -9.04
CA GLU A 23 8.46 12.51 -9.02
C GLU A 23 9.58 12.06 -8.09
N GLN A 24 9.27 11.27 -7.07
CA GLN A 24 10.24 10.85 -6.07
C GLN A 24 11.04 9.64 -6.52
N ASP A 25 10.38 8.66 -7.14
CA ASP A 25 11.05 7.44 -7.61
C ASP A 25 10.34 6.93 -8.86
N PRO A 26 10.61 7.54 -10.01
CA PRO A 26 9.90 7.22 -11.25
C PRO A 26 10.10 5.78 -11.71
N LYS A 27 11.32 5.23 -11.54
CA LYS A 27 11.60 3.85 -11.94
C LYS A 27 10.78 2.86 -11.12
N LEU A 28 10.76 3.03 -9.82
CA LEU A 28 10.00 2.14 -8.93
C LEU A 28 8.51 2.24 -9.21
N CYS A 29 7.99 3.44 -9.40
CA CYS A 29 6.58 3.66 -9.74
C CYS A 29 6.20 3.01 -11.06
N GLN A 30 7.08 3.09 -12.06
CA GLN A 30 6.83 2.45 -13.35
C GLN A 30 6.82 0.93 -13.24
N ASP A 31 7.77 0.36 -12.50
CA ASP A 31 7.84 -1.08 -12.30
C ASP A 31 6.60 -1.59 -11.55
N PHE A 32 6.14 -0.83 -10.55
CA PHE A 32 4.91 -1.16 -9.84
C PHE A 32 3.70 -1.08 -10.78
N TRP A 33 3.59 -0.01 -11.55
CA TRP A 33 2.48 0.20 -12.48
C TRP A 33 2.37 -0.94 -13.49
N ASP A 34 3.51 -1.38 -14.02
CA ASP A 34 3.56 -2.45 -15.00
C ASP A 34 3.17 -3.81 -14.41
N ALA A 35 3.23 -3.95 -13.08
CA ALA A 35 2.83 -5.18 -12.39
C ALA A 35 1.32 -5.27 -12.16
N LEU A 36 0.59 -4.17 -12.36
CA LEU A 36 -0.86 -4.17 -12.18
C LEU A 36 -1.57 -4.84 -13.37
N PRO A 37 -2.68 -5.56 -13.17
CA PRO A 37 -3.33 -5.81 -11.88
C PRO A 37 -2.69 -6.99 -11.13
N PHE A 38 -2.87 -7.01 -9.83
CA PHE A 38 -2.53 -8.18 -9.03
C PHE A 38 -3.46 -8.30 -7.83
N ARG A 39 -3.43 -9.46 -7.20
CA ARG A 39 -4.20 -9.72 -5.98
C ARG A 39 -3.33 -10.43 -4.96
N SER A 40 -3.66 -10.24 -3.70
CA SER A 40 -2.88 -10.79 -2.59
C SER A 40 -3.80 -11.08 -1.41
N ILE A 41 -3.19 -11.45 -0.29
CA ILE A 41 -3.90 -11.72 0.96
C ILE A 41 -3.52 -10.61 1.94
N GLN A 42 -4.53 -9.89 2.43
CA GLN A 42 -4.32 -8.80 3.37
C GLN A 42 -3.99 -9.32 4.76
N SER A 43 -2.90 -8.81 5.31
CA SER A 43 -2.50 -9.05 6.68
C SER A 43 -2.29 -7.70 7.39
N HIS A 44 -1.75 -7.74 8.60
CA HIS A 44 -1.58 -6.55 9.43
C HIS A 44 -0.32 -6.71 10.27
N ALA A 45 0.40 -5.60 10.49
CA ALA A 45 1.57 -5.58 11.36
C ALA A 45 1.16 -5.77 12.81
N VAL A 46 2.01 -6.43 13.58
CA VAL A 46 1.77 -6.66 15.01
C VAL A 46 2.60 -5.71 15.87
N CYS A 47 3.84 -5.45 15.47
CA CYS A 47 4.78 -4.67 16.30
C CYS A 47 5.16 -3.32 15.71
N ALA A 48 5.21 -3.20 14.38
CA ALA A 48 5.77 -2.02 13.71
C ALA A 48 4.92 -0.75 13.89
N GLY A 49 3.61 -0.90 14.07
CA GLY A 49 2.70 0.22 14.22
C GLY A 49 1.36 -0.04 13.55
N VAL A 50 0.66 1.05 13.24
CA VAL A 50 -0.69 0.98 12.64
C VAL A 50 -0.53 0.85 11.13
N GLN A 51 -0.27 -0.38 10.71
CA GLN A 51 0.08 -0.70 9.32
C GLN A 51 -0.59 -1.99 8.88
N MET A 52 -1.20 -1.97 7.71
CA MET A 52 -1.67 -3.18 7.03
C MET A 52 -0.71 -3.50 5.89
N TYR A 53 -0.46 -4.79 5.63
CA TYR A 53 0.44 -5.18 4.56
C TYR A 53 -0.06 -6.44 3.86
N CYS A 54 0.49 -6.69 2.67
CA CYS A 54 0.23 -7.92 1.93
C CYS A 54 1.50 -8.33 1.17
N PRO A 55 1.66 -9.62 0.89
CA PRO A 55 2.73 -10.08 0.00
C PRO A 55 2.59 -9.43 -1.39
N PHE A 56 3.72 -9.00 -1.93
CA PHE A 56 3.77 -8.45 -3.27
C PHE A 56 5.14 -8.74 -3.88
N ARG A 57 5.14 -9.49 -4.96
CA ARG A 57 6.38 -9.90 -5.63
C ARG A 57 6.71 -8.90 -6.73
N LEU A 58 7.81 -8.18 -6.54
CA LEU A 58 8.29 -7.22 -7.52
C LEU A 58 9.81 -7.21 -7.50
N VAL A 59 10.43 -7.43 -8.66
CA VAL A 59 11.86 -7.19 -8.83
C VAL A 59 12.01 -5.81 -9.45
N SER A 60 12.59 -4.89 -8.68
CA SER A 60 12.87 -3.54 -9.14
C SER A 60 14.22 -3.11 -8.58
N LEU A 61 15.03 -2.47 -9.42
CA LEU A 61 16.36 -2.02 -9.06
C LEU A 61 16.51 -0.52 -9.36
N PRO A 62 15.82 0.33 -8.58
CA PRO A 62 15.93 1.77 -8.79
C PRO A 62 17.36 2.24 -8.49
N SER A 63 17.92 3.09 -9.37
CA SER A 63 19.29 3.58 -9.22
C SER A 63 19.45 4.55 -8.06
N HIS A 64 18.40 5.32 -7.79
CA HIS A 64 18.39 6.36 -6.75
C HIS A 64 17.12 6.24 -5.94
N PRO A 65 17.01 5.21 -5.08
CA PRO A 65 15.80 5.01 -4.29
C PRO A 65 15.57 6.18 -3.33
N PHE A 66 14.33 6.62 -3.24
CA PHE A 66 13.92 7.67 -2.33
C PHE A 66 13.31 7.05 -1.08
N TYR A 67 13.89 7.33 0.09
CA TYR A 67 13.41 6.79 1.35
C TYR A 67 12.81 7.87 2.23
N GLU A 68 11.80 7.50 3.00
CA GLU A 68 11.22 8.33 4.05
C GLU A 68 11.31 7.60 5.39
N PRO A 69 11.62 8.29 6.51
CA PRO A 69 11.50 7.65 7.83
C PRO A 69 10.05 7.23 8.06
N MET A 70 9.82 5.95 8.33
CA MET A 70 8.45 5.41 8.37
C MET A 70 7.57 6.09 9.41
N ASN A 71 8.13 6.44 10.57
CA ASN A 71 7.38 7.09 11.64
C ASN A 71 7.05 8.56 11.37
N GLU A 72 7.57 9.13 10.28
CA GLU A 72 7.27 10.51 9.88
C GLU A 72 6.37 10.59 8.64
N GLN A 73 5.97 9.45 8.09
CA GLN A 73 5.12 9.44 6.91
C GLN A 73 3.70 9.87 7.22
N PRO A 74 3.03 10.54 6.28
CA PRO A 74 1.62 10.86 6.45
C PRO A 74 0.75 9.61 6.43
N VAL A 75 -0.42 9.69 7.05
CA VAL A 75 -1.41 8.61 6.99
C VAL A 75 -1.81 8.38 5.53
N GLY A 76 -1.89 7.11 5.15
CA GLY A 76 -2.25 6.72 3.78
C GLY A 76 -1.06 6.51 2.86
N ARG A 77 0.16 6.59 3.38
CA ARG A 77 1.34 6.32 2.58
C ARG A 77 1.42 4.84 2.23
N VAL A 78 1.65 4.54 0.96
CA VAL A 78 1.81 3.18 0.44
C VAL A 78 3.28 2.94 0.17
N ASN A 79 3.85 1.91 0.78
CA ASN A 79 5.27 1.59 0.68
C ASN A 79 5.49 0.22 0.06
N LEU A 80 6.62 0.06 -0.63
CA LEU A 80 7.12 -1.25 -1.04
C LEU A 80 8.30 -1.65 -0.16
N GLU A 81 8.31 -2.89 0.28
CA GLU A 81 9.43 -3.50 0.98
C GLU A 81 10.04 -4.55 0.05
N LEU A 82 11.00 -4.11 -0.77
CA LEU A 82 11.55 -4.97 -1.82
C LEU A 82 12.34 -6.16 -1.24
N ASP A 83 12.97 -5.99 -0.08
CA ASP A 83 13.72 -7.05 0.57
C ASP A 83 12.81 -8.17 1.07
N PHE A 84 11.63 -7.82 1.57
CA PHE A 84 10.67 -8.78 2.11
C PHE A 84 9.54 -9.11 1.15
N GLN A 85 9.46 -8.40 0.03
CA GLN A 85 8.41 -8.59 -0.97
C GLN A 85 7.01 -8.35 -0.38
N TYR A 86 6.86 -7.19 0.29
CA TYR A 86 5.60 -6.71 0.83
C TYR A 86 5.19 -5.40 0.20
N MET A 87 3.90 -5.15 0.21
CA MET A 87 3.33 -3.82 0.07
C MET A 87 2.64 -3.46 1.38
N ALA A 88 2.88 -2.27 1.88
CA ALA A 88 2.36 -1.84 3.18
C ALA A 88 1.66 -0.50 3.08
N ILE A 89 0.57 -0.33 3.83
CA ILE A 89 -0.16 0.93 3.94
C ILE A 89 -0.15 1.35 5.39
N ASN A 90 0.43 2.52 5.67
CA ASN A 90 0.41 3.10 7.01
C ASN A 90 -0.88 3.91 7.15
N TYR A 91 -1.75 3.52 8.07
CA TYR A 91 -3.03 4.21 8.25
C TYR A 91 -3.16 4.85 9.66
N GLY A 92 -2.05 4.90 10.39
CA GLY A 92 -1.95 5.52 11.71
C GLY A 92 -0.50 5.63 12.15
N PRO A 93 -0.24 5.87 13.44
CA PRO A 93 1.12 6.05 13.93
C PRO A 93 2.01 4.83 13.74
N MET A 94 3.22 5.05 13.27
CA MET A 94 4.27 4.03 13.18
C MET A 94 5.31 4.29 14.27
N ARG A 95 5.87 3.22 14.82
CA ARG A 95 6.81 3.32 15.93
C ARG A 95 8.26 3.46 15.51
N GLU A 96 8.63 2.84 14.39
CA GLU A 96 10.03 2.70 14.00
C GLU A 96 10.44 3.73 12.97
N PRO A 97 11.63 4.34 13.11
CA PRO A 97 12.14 5.30 12.14
C PRO A 97 12.87 4.64 10.97
N VAL A 98 12.54 3.37 10.65
CA VAL A 98 13.20 2.65 9.57
C VAL A 98 12.93 3.33 8.23
N PRO A 99 13.90 3.27 7.29
CA PRO A 99 13.67 3.81 5.95
C PRO A 99 12.58 3.03 5.23
N ALA A 100 11.56 3.74 4.78
CA ALA A 100 10.48 3.17 3.98
C ALA A 100 10.62 3.66 2.54
N LEU A 101 10.16 2.86 1.59
CA LEU A 101 10.25 3.15 0.17
C LEU A 101 8.85 3.48 -0.36
N PRO A 102 8.44 4.77 -0.32
CA PRO A 102 7.09 5.15 -0.69
C PRO A 102 6.89 5.09 -2.20
N ILE A 103 5.71 4.64 -2.63
CA ILE A 103 5.33 4.63 -4.04
C ILE A 103 4.05 5.40 -4.32
N ALA A 104 3.20 5.57 -3.30
CA ALA A 104 1.90 6.19 -3.51
C ALA A 104 1.35 6.79 -2.23
N GLN A 105 0.30 7.59 -2.39
CA GLN A 105 -0.45 8.19 -1.29
C GLN A 105 -1.94 7.97 -1.54
N ILE A 106 -2.63 7.44 -0.55
CA ILE A 106 -4.09 7.32 -0.56
C ILE A 106 -4.68 8.73 -0.66
N ARG A 107 -5.69 8.90 -1.51
CA ARG A 107 -6.35 10.19 -1.72
C ARG A 107 -7.04 10.67 -0.44
N ASP A 108 -7.08 11.99 -0.24
CA ASP A 108 -7.64 12.59 0.97
C ASP A 108 -9.07 12.14 1.24
N ASP A 109 -9.88 12.02 0.20
CA ASP A 109 -11.29 11.59 0.32
C ASP A 109 -11.42 10.14 0.83
N ASP A 110 -10.37 9.34 0.70
CA ASP A 110 -10.39 7.92 1.07
C ASP A 110 -9.65 7.62 2.38
N ILE A 111 -9.11 8.63 3.06
CA ILE A 111 -8.35 8.43 4.30
C ILE A 111 -9.22 7.79 5.39
N GLN A 112 -10.46 8.23 5.54
CA GLN A 112 -11.34 7.62 6.56
C GLN A 112 -11.63 6.15 6.21
N ASP A 113 -11.84 5.85 4.95
CA ASP A 113 -12.09 4.48 4.51
C ASP A 113 -10.88 3.57 4.74
N ILE A 114 -9.65 4.06 4.51
CA ILE A 114 -8.47 3.24 4.76
C ILE A 114 -8.28 2.97 6.26
N LYS A 115 -8.62 3.94 7.11
CA LYS A 115 -8.57 3.74 8.56
C LYS A 115 -9.58 2.67 9.01
N ILE A 116 -10.78 2.70 8.45
CA ILE A 116 -11.80 1.69 8.73
C ILE A 116 -11.35 0.32 8.24
N MET A 117 -10.83 0.28 7.01
CA MET A 117 -10.38 -0.99 6.41
C MET A 117 -9.19 -1.59 7.18
N GLY A 118 -8.26 -0.75 7.62
CA GLY A 118 -7.13 -1.20 8.42
C GLY A 118 -7.57 -1.87 9.71
N LYS A 119 -8.55 -1.29 10.40
CA LYS A 119 -9.13 -1.89 11.61
C LYS A 119 -9.80 -3.23 11.29
N MET A 120 -10.50 -3.31 10.17
CA MET A 120 -11.13 -4.57 9.74
C MET A 120 -10.08 -5.64 9.44
N ALA A 121 -8.96 -5.26 8.83
CA ALA A 121 -7.85 -6.17 8.57
C ALA A 121 -7.23 -6.68 9.88
N TRP A 122 -7.08 -5.81 10.87
CA TRP A 122 -6.59 -6.18 12.19
C TRP A 122 -7.53 -7.19 12.86
N ASP A 123 -8.82 -6.90 12.86
CA ASP A 123 -9.83 -7.80 13.44
C ASP A 123 -9.86 -9.15 12.70
N ASN A 124 -9.71 -9.14 11.39
CA ASN A 124 -9.65 -10.36 10.61
C ASN A 124 -8.44 -11.22 11.01
N LEU A 125 -7.29 -10.59 11.19
CA LEU A 125 -6.08 -11.31 11.62
C LEU A 125 -6.25 -11.98 12.97
N LEU A 126 -6.88 -11.29 13.93
CA LEU A 126 -6.98 -11.77 15.30
C LEU A 126 -8.17 -12.72 15.54
N PHE A 127 -9.28 -12.53 14.84
CA PHE A 127 -10.53 -13.16 15.19
C PHE A 127 -11.16 -14.00 14.08
N SER A 128 -10.51 -14.10 12.92
CA SER A 128 -11.02 -14.88 11.79
C SER A 128 -9.95 -15.84 11.30
N ASP A 129 -10.39 -16.98 10.78
CA ASP A 129 -9.51 -17.94 10.10
C ASP A 129 -9.65 -17.86 8.56
N GLU A 130 -10.41 -16.89 8.06
CA GLU A 130 -10.59 -16.69 6.63
C GLU A 130 -9.51 -15.78 6.04
N PHE A 131 -9.10 -16.08 4.82
CA PHE A 131 -8.21 -15.20 4.08
C PHE A 131 -8.98 -13.97 3.59
N LEU A 132 -8.37 -12.80 3.80
CA LEU A 132 -8.93 -11.53 3.32
C LEU A 132 -8.23 -11.14 2.03
N MET A 133 -8.93 -11.27 0.92
CA MET A 133 -8.37 -10.93 -0.39
C MET A 133 -8.29 -9.42 -0.56
N VAL A 134 -7.20 -8.98 -1.18
CA VAL A 134 -7.01 -7.59 -1.60
C VAL A 134 -6.60 -7.56 -3.07
N LEU A 135 -7.19 -6.64 -3.83
CA LEU A 135 -6.93 -6.47 -5.26
C LEU A 135 -6.37 -5.09 -5.53
N PHE A 136 -5.43 -5.03 -6.48
CA PHE A 136 -4.81 -3.79 -6.92
C PHE A 136 -4.96 -3.70 -8.42
N ASP A 137 -5.54 -2.60 -8.91
CA ASP A 137 -5.74 -2.42 -10.35
C ASP A 137 -5.59 -0.96 -10.74
N LYS A 138 -5.25 -0.72 -11.98
CA LYS A 138 -5.25 0.62 -12.54
C LYS A 138 -6.66 1.20 -12.46
N LYS A 139 -6.77 2.48 -12.13
CA LYS A 139 -8.08 3.12 -12.14
C LYS A 139 -8.60 3.14 -13.56
N GLU A 140 -9.88 2.80 -13.73
CA GLU A 140 -10.53 2.83 -15.02
C GLU A 140 -10.43 4.23 -15.63
N GLY A 141 -9.96 4.28 -16.89
CA GLY A 141 -9.71 5.55 -17.57
C GLY A 141 -8.38 6.22 -17.22
N ALA A 142 -7.54 5.58 -16.38
CA ALA A 142 -6.22 6.11 -16.06
C ALA A 142 -5.29 6.07 -17.27
N ALA A 143 -4.45 7.10 -17.43
CA ALA A 143 -3.43 7.12 -18.47
C ALA A 143 -2.31 6.12 -18.16
N ASP A 144 -1.82 5.48 -19.19
CA ASP A 144 -0.65 4.59 -19.10
C ASP A 144 0.65 5.34 -19.31
#